data_8c67494196f9b7281c54905d58c9704f
#
_entry.id   8c67494196f9b7281c54905d58c9704f
#
_cell.length_a   1.000
_cell.length_b   1.000
_cell.length_c   1.000
_cell.angle_alpha   90.00
_cell.angle_beta   90.00
_cell.angle_gamma   90.00
#
_symmetry.space_group_name_H-M   'P 1'
#
loop_
_entity.id
_entity.type
_entity.pdbx_description
1 polymer ?
#
loop_
_entity_poly.entity_id
_entity_poly.type
_entity_poly.pdbx_seq_one_letter_code
_entity_poly.pdbx_strand_id
1 'polypeptide(L)'
;GYLGCYNSYSSACIRNATDITYGTSETGTHPSDWLNSHLIILWGHNPAETKFDSSTMFYLKKAKAAGIPIIVIDPRKNDTAVALNAQWIPIRPATDSALADAMAYFIIKEGLQDQGFLDTCCLGFDAAHMPEGADPSLNCLSYLMGETDSIPKTPEWGETITGIPADPIRELAIRYATTKPAGI
;
A
#
# COMPACT_ATOMS: atom_id res chain seq x y z
N GLY A 1 27.78 29.82 -4.53
CA GLY A 1 26.75 29.31 -3.66
C GLY A 1 26.28 27.91 -4.10
N TYR A 2 25.89 27.11 -3.18
CA TYR A 2 25.31 25.78 -3.44
C TYR A 2 23.79 25.89 -3.51
N LEU A 3 23.19 25.42 -4.60
CA LEU A 3 21.75 25.32 -4.74
C LEU A 3 21.34 23.89 -4.41
N GLY A 4 20.78 23.69 -3.24
CA GLY A 4 20.25 22.39 -2.83
C GLY A 4 18.93 22.04 -3.49
N CYS A 5 18.62 20.76 -3.53
CA CYS A 5 17.30 20.28 -3.94
C CYS A 5 16.28 20.57 -2.81
N TYR A 6 15.27 21.38 -3.11
CA TYR A 6 14.20 21.69 -2.18
C TYR A 6 12.86 21.21 -2.76
N ASN A 7 12.09 20.46 -1.98
CA ASN A 7 10.79 19.94 -2.38
C ASN A 7 10.79 19.14 -3.70
N SER A 8 11.61 18.09 -3.78
CA SER A 8 11.41 17.10 -4.84
C SER A 8 10.02 16.44 -4.65
N TYR A 9 9.30 16.24 -5.73
CA TYR A 9 7.92 15.71 -5.69
C TYR A 9 7.81 14.43 -4.84
N SER A 10 8.66 13.45 -5.07
CA SER A 10 8.64 12.18 -4.34
C SER A 10 8.83 12.38 -2.83
N SER A 11 9.89 13.07 -2.44
CA SER A 11 10.21 13.25 -1.01
C SER A 11 9.21 14.15 -0.30
N ALA A 12 8.74 15.22 -0.94
CA ALA A 12 7.77 16.14 -0.32
C ALA A 12 6.41 15.48 -0.14
N CYS A 13 5.92 14.74 -1.15
CA CYS A 13 4.64 14.05 -1.07
C CYS A 13 4.66 12.93 -0.03
N ILE A 14 5.71 12.10 0.00
CA ILE A 14 5.85 11.03 0.99
C ILE A 14 5.91 11.59 2.41
N ARG A 15 6.75 12.60 2.67
CA ARG A 15 6.85 13.21 4.00
C ARG A 15 5.53 13.79 4.47
N ASN A 16 4.84 14.54 3.63
CA ASN A 16 3.54 15.09 3.98
C ASN A 16 2.51 13.98 4.28
N ALA A 17 2.48 12.92 3.49
CA ALA A 17 1.59 11.79 3.72
C ALA A 17 1.91 11.06 5.03
N THR A 18 3.19 10.80 5.31
CA THR A 18 3.61 10.11 6.54
C THR A 18 3.41 10.97 7.78
N ASP A 19 3.64 12.29 7.70
CA ASP A 19 3.36 13.21 8.81
C ASP A 19 1.86 13.23 9.16
N ILE A 20 0.98 13.18 8.16
CA ILE A 20 -0.48 13.12 8.38
C ILE A 20 -0.89 11.74 8.91
N THR A 21 -0.32 10.65 8.37
CA THR A 21 -0.75 9.27 8.69
C THR A 21 -0.16 8.78 10.02
N TYR A 22 1.10 9.09 10.29
CA TYR A 22 1.85 8.54 11.44
C TYR A 22 2.30 9.61 12.45
N GLY A 23 2.09 10.88 12.15
CA GLY A 23 2.57 11.99 12.99
C GLY A 23 4.09 12.20 12.89
N THR A 24 4.77 11.56 11.96
CA THR A 24 6.22 11.67 11.78
C THR A 24 6.61 11.31 10.34
N SER A 25 7.68 11.95 9.84
CA SER A 25 8.29 11.58 8.56
C SER A 25 9.28 10.40 8.66
N GLU A 26 9.63 9.99 9.87
CA GLU A 26 10.55 8.88 10.14
C GLU A 26 9.76 7.56 10.22
N THR A 27 9.57 6.91 9.08
CA THR A 27 8.80 5.68 8.96
C THR A 27 9.59 4.60 8.22
N GLY A 28 9.15 3.35 8.39
CA GLY A 28 9.74 2.19 7.74
C GLY A 28 10.65 1.37 8.64
N THR A 29 11.12 0.26 8.10
CA THR A 29 12.02 -0.68 8.78
C THR A 29 13.27 -0.92 7.95
N HIS A 30 14.29 -1.52 8.55
CA HIS A 30 15.48 -1.92 7.79
C HIS A 30 15.13 -3.08 6.83
N PRO A 31 15.66 -3.12 5.60
CA PRO A 31 15.34 -4.16 4.61
C PRO A 31 15.55 -5.60 5.06
N SER A 32 16.38 -5.86 6.09
CA SER A 32 16.53 -7.20 6.68
C SER A 32 15.24 -7.74 7.29
N ASP A 33 14.30 -6.86 7.68
CA ASP A 33 13.05 -7.26 8.29
C ASP A 33 12.12 -7.99 7.30
N TRP A 34 12.31 -7.82 6.01
CA TRP A 34 11.58 -8.61 5.01
C TRP A 34 11.78 -10.12 5.14
N LEU A 35 12.87 -10.56 5.78
CA LEU A 35 13.09 -11.99 6.03
C LEU A 35 12.12 -12.57 7.08
N ASN A 36 11.47 -11.71 7.85
CA ASN A 36 10.43 -12.07 8.82
C ASN A 36 9.02 -12.07 8.18
N SER A 37 8.89 -11.60 6.94
CA SER A 37 7.60 -11.52 6.26
C SER A 37 7.19 -12.87 5.65
N HIS A 38 5.89 -13.09 5.54
CA HIS A 38 5.31 -14.22 4.80
C HIS A 38 4.75 -13.81 3.42
N LEU A 39 4.72 -12.51 3.14
CA LEU A 39 4.38 -11.90 1.86
C LEU A 39 5.13 -10.56 1.77
N ILE A 40 5.67 -10.25 0.58
CA ILE A 40 6.27 -8.95 0.30
C ILE A 40 5.57 -8.36 -0.93
N ILE A 41 5.09 -7.11 -0.81
CA ILE A 41 4.49 -6.35 -1.91
C ILE A 41 5.40 -5.15 -2.19
N LEU A 42 6.00 -5.10 -3.37
CA LEU A 42 6.78 -3.96 -3.84
C LEU A 42 5.87 -3.09 -4.71
N TRP A 43 5.38 -2.01 -4.13
CA TRP A 43 4.44 -1.11 -4.78
C TRP A 43 5.16 0.14 -5.31
N GLY A 44 5.29 0.25 -6.64
CA GLY A 44 6.04 1.32 -7.30
C GLY A 44 7.52 1.34 -6.93
N HIS A 45 8.05 0.23 -6.40
CA HIS A 45 9.42 0.16 -5.89
C HIS A 45 10.30 -0.74 -6.77
N ASN A 46 11.35 -0.14 -7.38
CA ASN A 46 12.27 -0.82 -8.29
C ASN A 46 13.74 -0.71 -7.84
N PRO A 47 14.13 -1.39 -6.75
CA PRO A 47 15.48 -1.29 -6.20
C PRO A 47 16.58 -1.91 -7.08
N ALA A 48 16.24 -2.68 -8.11
CA ALA A 48 17.23 -3.15 -9.08
C ALA A 48 17.78 -1.99 -9.93
N GLU A 49 16.97 -0.95 -10.16
CA GLU A 49 17.33 0.23 -10.95
C GLU A 49 17.63 1.43 -10.01
N THR A 50 16.75 1.70 -9.04
CA THR A 50 16.88 2.82 -8.10
C THR A 50 17.69 2.40 -6.88
N LYS A 51 18.99 2.63 -6.92
CA LYS A 51 19.94 2.14 -5.92
C LYS A 51 20.26 3.20 -4.87
N PHE A 52 19.29 3.58 -4.06
CA PHE A 52 19.54 4.45 -2.90
C PHE A 52 20.19 3.69 -1.74
N ASP A 53 19.90 2.38 -1.64
CA ASP A 53 20.47 1.48 -0.67
C ASP A 53 20.97 0.21 -1.35
N SER A 54 22.22 -0.16 -1.06
CA SER A 54 22.85 -1.35 -1.62
C SER A 54 22.32 -2.65 -1.02
N SER A 55 21.66 -2.62 0.12
CA SER A 55 21.19 -3.80 0.85
C SER A 55 19.82 -4.30 0.42
N THR A 56 18.97 -3.44 -0.14
CA THR A 56 17.58 -3.74 -0.50
C THR A 56 17.47 -4.97 -1.40
N MET A 57 18.14 -4.99 -2.55
CA MET A 57 18.13 -6.14 -3.46
C MET A 57 18.77 -7.40 -2.87
N PHE A 58 19.74 -7.23 -1.99
CA PHE A 58 20.35 -8.36 -1.29
C PHE A 58 19.35 -9.09 -0.40
N TYR A 59 18.59 -8.36 0.41
CA TYR A 59 17.57 -8.95 1.28
C TYR A 59 16.38 -9.49 0.50
N LEU A 60 15.94 -8.83 -0.57
CA LEU A 60 14.89 -9.35 -1.45
C LEU A 60 15.28 -10.68 -2.10
N LYS A 61 16.52 -10.82 -2.57
CA LYS A 61 17.03 -12.09 -3.10
C LYS A 61 17.07 -13.18 -2.02
N LYS A 62 17.45 -12.83 -0.78
CA LYS A 62 17.41 -13.78 0.35
C LYS A 62 15.96 -14.19 0.68
N ALA A 63 15.02 -13.25 0.72
CA ALA A 63 13.61 -13.53 0.95
C ALA A 63 13.06 -14.46 -0.13
N LYS A 64 13.38 -14.19 -1.39
CA LYS A 64 13.00 -15.05 -2.52
C LYS A 64 13.59 -16.46 -2.40
N ALA A 65 14.87 -16.58 -2.03
CA ALA A 65 15.52 -17.87 -1.82
C ALA A 65 14.93 -18.64 -0.63
N ALA A 66 14.41 -17.93 0.38
CA ALA A 66 13.67 -18.52 1.50
C ALA A 66 12.22 -18.92 1.14
N GLY A 67 11.79 -18.69 -0.10
CA GLY A 67 10.44 -19.06 -0.56
C GLY A 67 9.37 -18.03 -0.24
N ILE A 68 9.73 -16.84 0.25
CA ILE A 68 8.76 -15.79 0.54
C ILE A 68 8.18 -15.26 -0.77
N PRO A 69 6.84 -15.27 -0.93
CA PRO A 69 6.19 -14.72 -2.11
C PRO A 69 6.44 -13.23 -2.24
N ILE A 70 6.79 -12.79 -3.46
CA ILE A 70 7.01 -11.37 -3.77
C ILE A 70 6.08 -10.98 -4.90
N ILE A 71 5.30 -9.91 -4.69
CA ILE A 71 4.43 -9.28 -5.67
C ILE A 71 5.02 -7.91 -6.01
N VAL A 72 5.03 -7.56 -7.28
CA VAL A 72 5.44 -6.23 -7.76
C VAL A 72 4.24 -5.58 -8.44
N ILE A 73 3.80 -4.43 -7.91
CA ILE A 73 2.75 -3.60 -8.51
C ILE A 73 3.46 -2.42 -9.17
N ASP A 74 3.42 -2.37 -10.50
CA ASP A 74 4.15 -1.35 -11.27
C ASP A 74 3.55 -1.26 -12.68
N PRO A 75 3.46 -0.07 -13.30
CA PRO A 75 2.97 0.07 -14.66
C PRO A 75 3.73 -0.75 -15.71
N ARG A 76 5.00 -1.02 -15.46
CA ARG A 76 5.85 -1.88 -16.31
C ARG A 76 6.40 -3.07 -15.51
N LYS A 77 6.66 -4.17 -16.19
CA LYS A 77 7.42 -5.26 -15.59
C LYS A 77 8.87 -4.84 -15.43
N ASN A 78 9.16 -4.21 -14.28
CA ASN A 78 10.46 -3.60 -13.99
C ASN A 78 11.57 -4.62 -13.72
N ASP A 79 12.83 -4.15 -13.65
CA ASP A 79 14.00 -5.01 -13.46
C ASP A 79 13.99 -5.80 -12.15
N THR A 80 13.37 -5.25 -11.11
CA THR A 80 13.17 -5.97 -9.84
C THR A 80 12.23 -7.15 -10.00
N ALA A 81 11.11 -6.97 -10.69
CA ALA A 81 10.16 -8.05 -10.97
C ALA A 81 10.81 -9.17 -11.79
N VAL A 82 11.64 -8.81 -12.77
CA VAL A 82 12.39 -9.78 -13.60
C VAL A 82 13.46 -10.50 -12.76
N ALA A 83 14.30 -9.75 -12.04
CA ALA A 83 15.42 -10.31 -11.27
C ALA A 83 14.98 -11.26 -10.14
N LEU A 84 13.79 -11.02 -9.57
CA LEU A 84 13.23 -11.85 -8.50
C LEU A 84 12.25 -12.92 -9.02
N ASN A 85 11.98 -12.96 -10.32
CA ASN A 85 10.89 -13.76 -10.87
C ASN A 85 9.62 -13.60 -10.01
N ALA A 86 9.26 -12.34 -9.73
CA ALA A 86 8.14 -11.98 -8.89
C ALA A 86 6.82 -12.02 -9.69
N GLN A 87 5.70 -12.21 -8.99
CA GLN A 87 4.40 -11.96 -9.56
C GLN A 87 4.28 -10.46 -9.88
N TRP A 88 4.01 -10.12 -11.13
CA TRP A 88 3.83 -8.74 -11.54
C TRP A 88 2.36 -8.45 -11.79
N ILE A 89 1.88 -7.35 -11.22
CA ILE A 89 0.53 -6.82 -11.41
C ILE A 89 0.67 -5.47 -12.12
N PRO A 90 0.28 -5.37 -13.39
CA PRO A 90 0.31 -4.11 -14.12
C PRO A 90 -0.79 -3.16 -13.60
N ILE A 91 -0.42 -1.91 -13.36
CA ILE A 91 -1.36 -0.86 -12.92
C ILE A 91 -1.23 0.34 -13.83
N ARG A 92 -2.32 1.06 -14.11
CA ARG A 92 -2.23 2.36 -14.79
C ARG A 92 -1.49 3.36 -13.92
N PRO A 93 -0.57 4.18 -14.48
CA PRO A 93 0.13 5.20 -13.71
C PRO A 93 -0.81 6.14 -12.96
N ALA A 94 -0.43 6.52 -11.73
CA ALA A 94 -1.16 7.45 -10.87
C ALA A 94 -2.58 6.98 -10.45
N THR A 95 -2.82 5.68 -10.40
CA THR A 95 -4.10 5.11 -9.94
C THR A 95 -3.94 4.23 -8.68
N ASP A 96 -2.83 4.37 -8.00
CA ASP A 96 -2.45 3.57 -6.83
C ASP A 96 -3.47 3.67 -5.69
N SER A 97 -3.97 4.89 -5.42
CA SER A 97 -4.99 5.12 -4.40
C SER A 97 -6.28 4.35 -4.69
N ALA A 98 -6.71 4.28 -5.95
CA ALA A 98 -7.91 3.56 -6.32
C ALA A 98 -7.76 2.04 -6.10
N LEU A 99 -6.56 1.48 -6.29
CA LEU A 99 -6.30 0.09 -5.95
C LEU A 99 -6.35 -0.12 -4.44
N ALA A 100 -5.72 0.77 -3.66
CA ALA A 100 -5.73 0.69 -2.20
C ALA A 100 -7.15 0.79 -1.62
N ASP A 101 -7.96 1.73 -2.13
CA ASP A 101 -9.35 1.92 -1.73
C ASP A 101 -10.21 0.70 -2.06
N ALA A 102 -10.04 0.12 -3.25
CA ALA A 102 -10.77 -1.07 -3.67
C ALA A 102 -10.41 -2.31 -2.84
N MET A 103 -9.13 -2.47 -2.49
CA MET A 103 -8.68 -3.51 -1.57
C MET A 103 -9.24 -3.30 -0.17
N ALA A 104 -9.18 -2.09 0.37
CA ALA A 104 -9.70 -1.75 1.69
C ALA A 104 -11.21 -1.96 1.78
N TYR A 105 -11.97 -1.51 0.77
CA TYR A 105 -13.40 -1.79 0.67
C TYR A 105 -13.69 -3.28 0.77
N PHE A 106 -12.99 -4.10 -0.01
CA PHE A 106 -13.20 -5.53 -0.07
C PHE A 106 -12.82 -6.23 1.25
N ILE A 107 -11.69 -5.85 1.86
CA ILE A 107 -11.25 -6.36 3.16
C ILE A 107 -12.34 -6.12 4.23
N ILE A 108 -12.89 -4.92 4.26
CA ILE A 108 -13.95 -4.54 5.22
C ILE A 108 -15.25 -5.33 4.94
N LYS A 109 -15.64 -5.45 3.67
CA LYS A 109 -16.86 -6.18 3.28
C LYS A 109 -16.81 -7.66 3.65
N GLU A 110 -15.63 -8.27 3.56
CA GLU A 110 -15.42 -9.68 3.92
C GLU A 110 -15.10 -9.87 5.41
N GLY A 111 -15.04 -8.78 6.20
CA GLY A 111 -14.73 -8.86 7.64
C GLY A 111 -13.31 -9.35 7.93
N LEU A 112 -12.36 -9.06 7.04
CA LEU A 112 -10.96 -9.49 7.14
C LEU A 112 -10.06 -8.46 7.84
N GLN A 113 -10.59 -7.29 8.21
CA GLN A 113 -9.86 -6.26 8.93
C GLN A 113 -9.54 -6.69 10.37
N ASP A 114 -8.46 -6.15 10.91
CA ASP A 114 -8.15 -6.25 12.33
C ASP A 114 -8.89 -5.13 13.08
N GLN A 115 -10.11 -5.42 13.54
CA GLN A 115 -10.96 -4.44 14.21
C GLN A 115 -10.31 -3.92 15.50
N GLY A 116 -9.64 -4.78 16.26
CA GLY A 116 -8.95 -4.35 17.46
C GLY A 116 -7.84 -3.34 17.21
N PHE A 117 -7.11 -3.50 16.10
CA PHE A 117 -6.11 -2.52 15.66
C PHE A 117 -6.78 -1.21 15.21
N LEU A 118 -7.86 -1.29 14.43
CA LEU A 118 -8.59 -0.10 13.97
C LEU A 118 -9.12 0.71 15.15
N ASP A 119 -9.74 0.06 16.12
CA ASP A 119 -10.34 0.72 17.30
C ASP A 119 -9.31 1.37 18.23
N THR A 120 -8.09 0.82 18.29
CA THR A 120 -7.08 1.26 19.26
C THR A 120 -5.97 2.11 18.67
N CYS A 121 -5.68 1.96 17.37
CA CYS A 121 -4.51 2.56 16.73
C CYS A 121 -4.84 3.50 15.58
N CYS A 122 -6.10 3.57 15.13
CA CYS A 122 -6.49 4.38 13.99
C CYS A 122 -7.44 5.50 14.39
N LEU A 123 -7.13 6.72 13.98
CA LEU A 123 -8.04 7.86 14.03
C LEU A 123 -8.64 8.11 12.65
N GLY A 124 -9.93 8.51 12.60
CA GLY A 124 -10.59 8.84 11.34
C GLY A 124 -11.06 7.63 10.53
N PHE A 125 -10.97 6.41 11.07
CA PHE A 125 -11.45 5.22 10.37
C PHE A 125 -12.98 5.19 10.27
N ASP A 126 -13.66 5.41 11.37
CA ASP A 126 -15.13 5.46 11.45
C ASP A 126 -15.62 6.67 12.27
N ALA A 127 -16.94 6.87 12.35
CA ALA A 127 -17.54 8.01 13.03
C ALA A 127 -17.25 8.07 14.54
N ALA A 128 -17.01 6.91 15.18
CA ALA A 128 -16.72 6.83 16.61
C ALA A 128 -15.26 7.20 16.94
N HIS A 129 -14.37 7.04 16.00
CA HIS A 129 -12.93 7.25 16.15
C HIS A 129 -12.43 8.50 15.40
N MET A 130 -13.30 9.48 15.19
CA MET A 130 -12.90 10.76 14.58
C MET A 130 -12.12 11.63 15.57
N PRO A 131 -11.17 12.45 15.09
CA PRO A 131 -10.53 13.47 15.92
C PRO A 131 -11.54 14.45 16.50
N GLU A 132 -11.24 14.99 17.68
CA GLU A 132 -12.11 16.00 18.33
C GLU A 132 -12.34 17.21 17.41
N GLY A 133 -13.61 17.59 17.24
CA GLY A 133 -14.02 18.71 16.39
C GLY A 133 -14.08 18.41 14.88
N ALA A 134 -13.74 17.20 14.46
CA ALA A 134 -13.92 16.79 13.06
C ALA A 134 -15.37 16.37 12.78
N ASP A 135 -15.80 16.52 11.52
CA ASP A 135 -17.11 16.05 11.07
C ASP A 135 -17.15 14.52 11.06
N PRO A 136 -18.03 13.88 11.86
CA PRO A 136 -18.11 12.43 11.92
C PRO A 136 -18.47 11.74 10.59
N SER A 137 -19.07 12.45 9.65
CA SER A 137 -19.45 11.91 8.34
C SER A 137 -18.27 11.79 7.36
N LEU A 138 -17.15 12.46 7.63
CA LEU A 138 -15.96 12.49 6.77
C LEU A 138 -14.92 11.42 7.17
N ASN A 139 -15.37 10.28 7.66
CA ASN A 139 -14.50 9.18 8.04
C ASN A 139 -14.16 8.26 6.85
N CYS A 140 -13.09 7.47 6.99
CA CYS A 140 -12.59 6.57 5.96
C CYS A 140 -13.63 5.50 5.54
N LEU A 141 -14.32 4.91 6.51
CA LEU A 141 -15.32 3.87 6.24
C LEU A 141 -16.47 4.40 5.38
N SER A 142 -17.03 5.57 5.74
CA SER A 142 -18.10 6.22 4.97
C SER A 142 -17.66 6.55 3.55
N TYR A 143 -16.40 6.99 3.37
CA TYR A 143 -15.84 7.21 2.04
C TYR A 143 -15.74 5.91 1.24
N LEU A 144 -15.16 4.85 1.81
CA LEU A 144 -15.01 3.56 1.12
C LEU A 144 -16.37 2.95 0.75
N MET A 145 -17.37 3.06 1.63
CA MET A 145 -18.71 2.55 1.38
C MET A 145 -19.52 3.41 0.40
N GLY A 146 -19.03 4.59 0.02
CA GLY A 146 -19.68 5.50 -0.92
C GLY A 146 -20.76 6.37 -0.27
N GLU A 147 -20.74 6.53 1.05
CA GLU A 147 -21.73 7.36 1.74
C GLU A 147 -21.45 8.85 1.53
N THR A 148 -20.18 9.23 1.29
CA THR A 148 -19.76 10.62 1.09
C THR A 148 -19.96 11.13 -0.34
N ASP A 149 -19.85 10.26 -1.35
CA ASP A 149 -19.84 10.61 -2.77
C ASP A 149 -20.76 9.76 -3.65
N SER A 150 -21.56 8.88 -3.02
CA SER A 150 -22.46 7.94 -3.69
C SER A 150 -21.74 6.90 -4.59
N ILE A 151 -20.44 6.70 -4.39
CA ILE A 151 -19.60 5.79 -5.18
C ILE A 151 -18.87 4.80 -4.28
N PRO A 152 -19.41 3.60 -4.02
CA PRO A 152 -18.68 2.55 -3.29
C PRO A 152 -17.40 2.16 -4.02
N LYS A 153 -16.30 2.04 -3.27
CA LYS A 153 -14.97 1.76 -3.83
C LYS A 153 -14.78 0.25 -4.08
N THR A 154 -15.73 -0.36 -4.80
CA THR A 154 -15.70 -1.81 -5.06
C THR A 154 -14.51 -2.24 -5.92
N PRO A 155 -14.15 -3.54 -5.96
CA PRO A 155 -13.14 -4.03 -6.90
C PRO A 155 -13.46 -3.70 -8.37
N GLU A 156 -14.73 -3.69 -8.76
CA GLU A 156 -15.17 -3.30 -10.12
C GLU A 156 -14.93 -1.80 -10.38
N TRP A 157 -15.19 -0.95 -9.39
CA TRP A 157 -14.81 0.46 -9.47
C TRP A 157 -13.29 0.60 -9.63
N GLY A 158 -12.51 -0.13 -8.83
CA GLY A 158 -11.05 -0.17 -8.92
C GLY A 158 -10.56 -0.61 -10.30
N GLU A 159 -11.18 -1.66 -10.90
CA GLU A 159 -10.87 -2.14 -12.24
C GLU A 159 -11.00 -1.04 -13.29
N THR A 160 -12.09 -0.26 -13.26
CA THR A 160 -12.32 0.80 -14.26
C THR A 160 -11.21 1.85 -14.26
N ILE A 161 -10.63 2.14 -13.11
CA ILE A 161 -9.60 3.16 -12.91
C ILE A 161 -8.21 2.59 -13.13
N THR A 162 -7.88 1.48 -12.44
CA THR A 162 -6.53 0.93 -12.39
C THR A 162 -6.17 0.08 -13.61
N GLY A 163 -7.20 -0.49 -14.27
CA GLY A 163 -7.02 -1.48 -15.33
C GLY A 163 -6.67 -2.89 -14.82
N ILE A 164 -6.63 -3.09 -13.51
CA ILE A 164 -6.48 -4.41 -12.90
C ILE A 164 -7.87 -5.01 -12.79
N PRO A 165 -8.13 -6.23 -13.32
CA PRO A 165 -9.43 -6.86 -13.20
C PRO A 165 -9.89 -7.05 -11.74
N ALA A 166 -11.19 -7.02 -11.49
CA ALA A 166 -11.77 -7.07 -10.15
C ALA A 166 -11.36 -8.33 -9.35
N ASP A 167 -11.29 -9.49 -10.00
CA ASP A 167 -10.91 -10.73 -9.31
C ASP A 167 -9.46 -10.73 -8.81
N PRO A 168 -8.42 -10.34 -9.59
CA PRO A 168 -7.09 -10.06 -9.08
C PRO A 168 -7.03 -9.05 -7.92
N ILE A 169 -7.89 -8.01 -7.91
CA ILE A 169 -7.96 -7.06 -6.78
C ILE A 169 -8.46 -7.80 -5.52
N ARG A 170 -9.52 -8.62 -5.63
CA ARG A 170 -10.04 -9.45 -4.52
C ARG A 170 -8.99 -10.42 -4.00
N GLU A 171 -8.32 -11.14 -4.90
CA GLU A 171 -7.26 -12.08 -4.53
C GLU A 171 -6.11 -11.41 -3.79
N LEU A 172 -5.68 -10.24 -4.26
CA LEU A 172 -4.63 -9.44 -3.63
C LEU A 172 -5.07 -8.96 -2.24
N ALA A 173 -6.31 -8.48 -2.11
CA ALA A 173 -6.88 -8.02 -0.85
C ALA A 173 -6.96 -9.15 0.19
N ILE A 174 -7.49 -10.32 -0.17
CA ILE A 174 -7.53 -11.50 0.69
C ILE A 174 -6.13 -11.88 1.13
N ARG A 175 -5.22 -12.00 0.17
CA ARG A 175 -3.85 -12.43 0.42
C ARG A 175 -3.12 -11.48 1.35
N TYR A 176 -3.29 -10.17 1.19
CA TYR A 176 -2.72 -9.16 2.07
C TYR A 176 -3.30 -9.22 3.47
N ALA A 177 -4.64 -9.32 3.59
CA ALA A 177 -5.33 -9.33 4.89
C ALA A 177 -5.06 -10.61 5.71
N THR A 178 -4.87 -11.75 5.04
CA THR A 178 -4.75 -13.06 5.71
C THR A 178 -3.32 -13.55 5.89
N THR A 179 -2.34 -12.97 5.19
CA THR A 179 -0.92 -13.34 5.34
C THR A 179 -0.24 -12.39 6.31
N LYS A 180 0.16 -12.89 7.47
CA LYS A 180 0.80 -12.06 8.53
C LYS A 180 2.11 -12.69 9.00
N PRO A 181 3.19 -11.89 9.17
CA PRO A 181 3.32 -10.50 8.73
C PRO A 181 3.47 -10.36 7.21
N ALA A 182 2.89 -9.30 6.66
CA ALA A 182 3.10 -8.89 5.28
C ALA A 182 3.89 -7.58 5.25
N GLY A 183 4.92 -7.51 4.39
CA GLY A 183 5.67 -6.28 4.12
C GLY A 183 5.11 -5.60 2.85
N ILE A 184 4.95 -4.27 2.88
CA ILE A 184 4.53 -3.46 1.75
C ILE A 184 5.44 -2.23 1.63
#